data_368ba7a5f735ccf8abf9ff119231bae2
#
_entry.id   368ba7a5f735ccf8abf9ff119231bae2
#
_cell.length_a   1.000
_cell.length_b   1.000
_cell.length_c   1.000
_cell.angle_alpha   90.00
_cell.angle_beta   90.00
_cell.angle_gamma   90.00
#
_symmetry.space_group_name_H-M   'P 1'
#
loop_
_entity.id
_entity.type
_entity.pdbx_description
1 polymer ?
#
loop_
_entity_poly.entity_id
_entity_poly.type
_entity_poly.pdbx_seq_one_letter_code
_entity_poly.pdbx_strand_id
1 'polypeptide(L)'
;MFSNAADIIGFSTAGTERMRVTAAGDFLIGSQSVIDAGAGTQDGFSFSAGDRADFSRNNNPPLDLRRRGDDGAIVNLYKDTTNVGSIGTGSGDLNINGPEGHSGIRFQASSLIPRANGSDTNGTIDLGYHDGSATHQWRNLYLSGGVYLGGTGAANYLTDYEEGTFTPTSGVSLSSVSGTYRKVGKLVHVGMRFVMGSSSSGSNAIISGLPFTNENTEASRPGLVVSYHDEGSSNGLTALLGSNGTTFAFYLGATIKTYANTSGHMFYVGGTYPVA
;
A
#
# COMPACT_ATOMS: atom_id res chain seq x y z
N MET A 1 -27.46 0.26 -54.97
CA MET A 1 -26.76 -0.98 -54.58
C MET A 1 -25.92 -1.42 -55.77
N PHE A 2 -24.63 -1.45 -55.61
CA PHE A 2 -23.69 -1.88 -56.68
C PHE A 2 -22.94 -3.09 -56.20
N SER A 3 -22.90 -4.14 -57.00
CA SER A 3 -21.97 -5.24 -56.81
C SER A 3 -20.62 -4.81 -57.39
N ASN A 4 -19.61 -4.66 -56.58
CA ASN A 4 -18.28 -4.19 -56.99
C ASN A 4 -17.34 -5.34 -57.40
N ALA A 5 -17.71 -6.52 -57.10
CA ALA A 5 -17.11 -7.79 -57.46
C ALA A 5 -18.15 -8.91 -57.24
N ALA A 6 -17.86 -10.14 -57.64
CA ALA A 6 -18.72 -11.26 -57.35
C ALA A 6 -18.92 -11.35 -55.80
N ASP A 7 -20.16 -11.40 -55.40
CA ASP A 7 -20.59 -11.58 -54.00
C ASP A 7 -20.25 -10.47 -52.98
N ILE A 8 -20.00 -9.22 -53.44
CA ILE A 8 -19.83 -8.04 -52.58
C ILE A 8 -20.97 -7.04 -52.78
N ILE A 9 -21.57 -6.56 -51.71
CA ILE A 9 -22.51 -5.45 -51.73
C ILE A 9 -21.80 -4.18 -51.23
N GLY A 10 -21.62 -3.17 -52.08
CA GLY A 10 -20.94 -1.91 -51.75
C GLY A 10 -21.89 -0.70 -51.80
N PHE A 11 -21.64 0.28 -50.95
CA PHE A 11 -22.28 1.59 -50.96
C PHE A 11 -21.24 2.68 -51.13
N SER A 12 -21.46 3.54 -52.16
CA SER A 12 -20.51 4.60 -52.51
C SER A 12 -21.15 5.97 -52.50
N THR A 13 -20.40 7.00 -52.15
CA THR A 13 -20.73 8.42 -52.31
C THR A 13 -19.59 9.15 -52.98
N ALA A 14 -19.91 9.98 -53.98
CA ALA A 14 -18.94 10.73 -54.79
C ALA A 14 -17.81 9.83 -55.33
N GLY A 15 -18.16 8.63 -55.82
CA GLY A 15 -17.20 7.67 -56.39
C GLY A 15 -16.32 6.93 -55.37
N THR A 16 -16.46 7.21 -54.06
CA THR A 16 -15.71 6.54 -52.97
C THR A 16 -16.61 5.56 -52.23
N GLU A 17 -16.14 4.32 -52.08
CA GLU A 17 -16.85 3.33 -51.28
C GLU A 17 -16.81 3.72 -49.80
N ARG A 18 -17.94 3.64 -49.10
CA ARG A 18 -18.12 4.02 -47.70
C ARG A 18 -18.45 2.83 -46.80
N MET A 19 -19.09 1.82 -47.38
CA MET A 19 -19.58 0.66 -46.64
C MET A 19 -19.65 -0.56 -47.57
N ARG A 20 -19.41 -1.75 -47.07
CA ARG A 20 -19.61 -3.01 -47.78
C ARG A 20 -20.07 -4.16 -46.91
N VAL A 21 -20.71 -5.15 -47.55
CA VAL A 21 -20.82 -6.52 -47.05
C VAL A 21 -19.97 -7.40 -47.95
N THR A 22 -19.03 -8.15 -47.37
CA THR A 22 -18.14 -9.04 -48.13
C THR A 22 -18.79 -10.37 -48.45
N ALA A 23 -18.21 -11.14 -49.35
CA ALA A 23 -18.64 -12.52 -49.65
C ALA A 23 -18.58 -13.44 -48.42
N ALA A 24 -17.71 -13.16 -47.45
CA ALA A 24 -17.61 -13.88 -46.17
C ALA A 24 -18.69 -13.48 -45.15
N GLY A 25 -19.46 -12.42 -45.46
CA GLY A 25 -20.51 -11.91 -44.56
C GLY A 25 -20.03 -10.81 -43.62
N ASP A 26 -18.80 -10.28 -43.76
CA ASP A 26 -18.32 -9.17 -42.92
C ASP A 26 -19.03 -7.88 -43.31
N PHE A 27 -19.36 -7.05 -42.33
CA PHE A 27 -19.90 -5.71 -42.49
C PHE A 27 -18.83 -4.66 -42.15
N LEU A 28 -18.48 -3.84 -43.10
CA LEU A 28 -17.37 -2.88 -43.03
C LEU A 28 -17.84 -1.47 -43.29
N ILE A 29 -17.42 -0.49 -42.49
CA ILE A 29 -17.66 0.94 -42.68
C ILE A 29 -16.32 1.69 -42.59
N GLY A 30 -15.96 2.45 -43.63
CA GLY A 30 -14.70 3.20 -43.66
C GLY A 30 -13.46 2.37 -43.93
N SER A 31 -13.62 1.05 -44.07
CA SER A 31 -12.55 0.12 -44.38
C SER A 31 -12.96 -0.81 -45.54
N GLN A 32 -11.96 -1.35 -46.29
CA GLN A 32 -12.18 -2.33 -47.36
C GLN A 32 -11.82 -3.76 -46.94
N SER A 33 -11.30 -3.93 -45.75
CA SER A 33 -11.00 -5.23 -45.13
C SER A 33 -11.40 -5.20 -43.66
N VAL A 34 -11.55 -6.38 -43.06
CA VAL A 34 -11.74 -6.51 -41.62
C VAL A 34 -10.61 -5.79 -40.90
N ILE A 35 -10.94 -5.00 -39.89
CA ILE A 35 -9.99 -4.28 -39.06
C ILE A 35 -9.22 -5.31 -38.23
N ASP A 36 -7.92 -5.42 -38.48
CA ASP A 36 -7.03 -6.26 -37.71
C ASP A 36 -6.37 -5.41 -36.59
N ALA A 37 -6.72 -5.70 -35.35
CA ALA A 37 -6.15 -5.05 -34.19
C ALA A 37 -4.61 -5.20 -34.09
N GLY A 38 -4.02 -6.19 -34.74
CA GLY A 38 -2.57 -6.39 -34.82
C GLY A 38 -1.85 -5.55 -35.89
N ALA A 39 -2.55 -5.10 -36.92
CA ALA A 39 -1.96 -4.35 -38.03
C ALA A 39 -1.94 -2.82 -37.86
N GLY A 40 -2.70 -2.27 -36.92
CA GLY A 40 -2.62 -0.91 -36.37
C GLY A 40 -2.81 0.27 -37.31
N THR A 41 -3.28 0.08 -38.56
CA THR A 41 -3.26 1.12 -39.58
C THR A 41 -4.61 1.49 -40.21
N GLN A 42 -5.71 0.88 -39.74
CA GLN A 42 -7.02 1.08 -40.38
C GLN A 42 -7.99 1.76 -39.42
N ASP A 43 -8.61 2.85 -39.84
CA ASP A 43 -9.72 3.52 -39.19
C ASP A 43 -11.05 2.95 -39.71
N GLY A 44 -12.05 2.80 -38.85
CA GLY A 44 -13.39 2.40 -39.25
C GLY A 44 -14.09 1.51 -38.24
N PHE A 45 -15.15 0.89 -38.69
CA PHE A 45 -15.90 -0.14 -37.99
C PHE A 45 -15.94 -1.41 -38.84
N SER A 46 -15.69 -2.55 -38.25
CA SER A 46 -15.90 -3.86 -38.88
C SER A 46 -16.67 -4.80 -37.97
N PHE A 47 -17.51 -5.61 -38.54
CA PHE A 47 -18.14 -6.76 -37.92
C PHE A 47 -17.76 -7.98 -38.77
N SER A 48 -16.93 -8.85 -38.24
CA SER A 48 -16.50 -10.07 -38.91
C SER A 48 -17.56 -11.16 -38.69
N ALA A 49 -17.95 -11.83 -39.77
CA ALA A 49 -18.88 -12.94 -39.69
C ALA A 49 -18.28 -14.07 -38.83
N GLY A 50 -18.91 -14.34 -37.69
CA GLY A 50 -18.49 -15.39 -36.77
C GLY A 50 -17.38 -15.05 -35.80
N ASP A 51 -16.94 -13.77 -35.74
CA ASP A 51 -15.84 -13.35 -34.84
C ASP A 51 -16.29 -12.17 -33.94
N ARG A 52 -15.93 -10.93 -34.28
CA ARG A 52 -16.07 -9.77 -33.35
C ARG A 52 -16.47 -8.49 -34.09
N ALA A 53 -16.84 -7.49 -33.32
CA ALA A 53 -16.97 -6.11 -33.77
C ALA A 53 -15.70 -5.33 -33.38
N ASP A 54 -15.09 -4.66 -34.34
CA ASP A 54 -13.91 -3.82 -34.14
C ASP A 54 -14.22 -2.36 -34.45
N PHE A 55 -13.85 -1.47 -33.53
CA PHE A 55 -13.86 -0.03 -33.70
C PHE A 55 -12.42 0.45 -33.65
N SER A 56 -11.97 1.13 -34.69
CA SER A 56 -10.60 1.60 -34.77
C SER A 56 -10.53 3.04 -35.27
N ARG A 57 -9.71 3.85 -34.60
CA ARG A 57 -9.41 5.22 -35.00
C ARG A 57 -8.04 5.64 -34.53
N ASN A 58 -7.27 6.27 -35.43
CA ASN A 58 -5.97 6.79 -35.09
C ASN A 58 -6.08 8.08 -34.25
N ASN A 59 -5.34 8.12 -33.12
CA ASN A 59 -5.17 9.29 -32.24
C ASN A 59 -6.46 9.87 -31.60
N ASN A 60 -7.59 9.16 -31.64
CA ASN A 60 -8.83 9.59 -30.99
C ASN A 60 -9.58 8.38 -30.43
N PRO A 61 -10.51 8.56 -29.46
CA PRO A 61 -11.36 7.47 -29.03
C PRO A 61 -12.17 6.89 -30.18
N PRO A 62 -12.14 5.58 -30.42
CA PRO A 62 -12.88 4.95 -31.51
C PRO A 62 -14.37 4.77 -31.20
N LEU A 63 -14.77 4.85 -29.94
CA LEU A 63 -16.13 4.63 -29.49
C LEU A 63 -16.47 5.56 -28.31
N ASP A 64 -17.50 6.39 -28.50
CA ASP A 64 -18.12 7.18 -27.43
C ASP A 64 -19.49 6.59 -27.09
N LEU A 65 -19.65 6.13 -25.86
CA LEU A 65 -20.94 5.65 -25.33
C LEU A 65 -21.48 6.66 -24.34
N ARG A 66 -22.74 7.09 -24.53
CA ARG A 66 -23.36 8.13 -23.69
C ARG A 66 -24.73 7.69 -23.18
N ARG A 67 -24.88 7.74 -21.85
CA ARG A 67 -26.20 7.77 -21.19
C ARG A 67 -26.60 9.23 -20.96
N ARG A 68 -27.83 9.60 -21.24
CA ARG A 68 -28.34 10.98 -21.06
C ARG A 68 -29.44 10.98 -20.03
N GLY A 69 -29.42 12.02 -19.20
CA GLY A 69 -30.51 12.29 -18.22
C GLY A 69 -30.09 11.89 -16.81
N ASP A 70 -29.97 10.63 -16.52
CA ASP A 70 -29.72 10.09 -15.19
C ASP A 70 -28.48 9.19 -15.12
N ASP A 71 -28.03 8.89 -13.91
CA ASP A 71 -26.97 7.92 -13.64
C ASP A 71 -27.43 6.47 -13.88
N GLY A 72 -26.51 5.60 -14.20
CA GLY A 72 -26.76 4.18 -14.39
C GLY A 72 -25.79 3.51 -15.34
N ALA A 73 -26.07 2.27 -15.71
CA ALA A 73 -25.23 1.52 -16.64
C ALA A 73 -25.18 2.15 -18.02
N ILE A 74 -23.98 2.28 -18.58
CA ILE A 74 -23.72 2.66 -19.98
C ILE A 74 -23.44 1.40 -20.80
N VAL A 75 -22.69 0.45 -20.21
CA VAL A 75 -22.40 -0.86 -20.78
C VAL A 75 -22.86 -1.93 -19.79
N ASN A 76 -23.65 -2.88 -20.25
CA ASN A 76 -23.97 -4.09 -19.52
C ASN A 76 -23.17 -5.25 -20.11
N LEU A 77 -22.61 -6.08 -19.24
CA LEU A 77 -21.84 -7.26 -19.59
C LEU A 77 -22.68 -8.50 -19.28
N TYR A 78 -22.81 -9.38 -20.28
CA TYR A 78 -23.57 -10.60 -20.13
C TYR A 78 -22.73 -11.83 -20.44
N LYS A 79 -22.95 -12.91 -19.68
CA LYS A 79 -22.60 -14.27 -20.05
C LYS A 79 -23.90 -15.03 -20.29
N ASP A 80 -24.12 -15.44 -21.53
CA ASP A 80 -25.39 -16.00 -21.98
C ASP A 80 -26.53 -14.98 -21.71
N THR A 81 -27.50 -15.33 -20.89
CA THR A 81 -28.62 -14.47 -20.49
C THR A 81 -28.42 -13.78 -19.14
N THR A 82 -27.31 -14.08 -18.45
CA THR A 82 -27.04 -13.59 -17.11
C THR A 82 -26.19 -12.31 -17.16
N ASN A 83 -26.66 -11.23 -16.55
CA ASN A 83 -25.83 -10.03 -16.35
C ASN A 83 -24.69 -10.36 -15.38
N VAL A 84 -23.45 -10.14 -15.80
CA VAL A 84 -22.23 -10.40 -14.99
C VAL A 84 -21.55 -9.12 -14.55
N GLY A 85 -22.06 -7.95 -14.91
CA GLY A 85 -21.57 -6.66 -14.46
C GLY A 85 -21.93 -5.52 -15.40
N SER A 86 -21.52 -4.31 -15.02
CA SER A 86 -21.73 -3.10 -15.81
C SER A 86 -20.62 -2.07 -15.63
N ILE A 87 -20.46 -1.22 -16.63
CA ILE A 87 -19.70 0.03 -16.58
C ILE A 87 -20.71 1.16 -16.74
N GLY A 88 -20.68 2.17 -15.86
CA GLY A 88 -21.69 3.22 -15.88
C GLY A 88 -21.31 4.43 -15.02
N THR A 89 -22.32 5.19 -14.63
CA THR A 89 -22.15 6.37 -13.77
C THR A 89 -22.92 6.23 -12.46
N GLY A 90 -22.44 6.90 -11.42
CA GLY A 90 -23.08 7.04 -10.13
C GLY A 90 -22.60 8.33 -9.46
N SER A 91 -23.52 9.24 -9.15
CA SER A 91 -23.22 10.60 -8.67
C SER A 91 -22.31 11.40 -9.62
N GLY A 92 -22.44 11.16 -10.93
CA GLY A 92 -21.62 11.78 -11.97
C GLY A 92 -20.24 11.14 -12.19
N ASP A 93 -19.85 10.17 -11.39
CA ASP A 93 -18.53 9.50 -11.46
C ASP A 93 -18.64 8.14 -12.16
N LEU A 94 -17.52 7.70 -12.77
CA LEU A 94 -17.42 6.36 -13.34
C LEU A 94 -17.54 5.30 -12.25
N ASN A 95 -18.32 4.25 -12.51
CA ASN A 95 -18.32 3.04 -11.71
C ASN A 95 -18.21 1.77 -12.56
N ILE A 96 -17.64 0.74 -11.95
CA ILE A 96 -17.62 -0.63 -12.46
C ILE A 96 -18.22 -1.51 -11.38
N ASN A 97 -19.32 -2.18 -11.71
CA ASN A 97 -20.05 -3.00 -10.77
C ASN A 97 -20.08 -4.47 -11.23
N GLY A 98 -19.98 -5.40 -10.27
CA GLY A 98 -20.41 -6.78 -10.47
C GLY A 98 -21.92 -6.89 -10.63
N PRO A 99 -22.46 -8.10 -10.80
CA PRO A 99 -23.90 -8.33 -10.83
C PRO A 99 -24.55 -8.00 -9.48
N GLU A 100 -25.88 -8.10 -9.42
CA GLU A 100 -26.62 -7.89 -8.18
C GLU A 100 -26.05 -8.73 -7.01
N GLY A 101 -25.90 -8.10 -5.84
CA GLY A 101 -25.29 -8.73 -4.65
C GLY A 101 -23.75 -8.74 -4.62
N HIS A 102 -23.07 -8.31 -5.68
CA HIS A 102 -21.62 -8.32 -5.76
C HIS A 102 -20.97 -6.96 -5.54
N SER A 103 -19.65 -6.99 -5.35
CA SER A 103 -18.83 -5.79 -5.18
C SER A 103 -18.61 -5.03 -6.48
N GLY A 104 -18.31 -3.75 -6.33
CA GLY A 104 -17.90 -2.85 -7.40
C GLY A 104 -17.00 -1.76 -6.85
N ILE A 105 -16.64 -0.82 -7.74
CA ILE A 105 -15.80 0.32 -7.41
C ILE A 105 -16.29 1.58 -8.13
N ARG A 106 -16.26 2.73 -7.44
CA ARG A 106 -16.47 4.05 -8.03
C ARG A 106 -15.17 4.86 -7.99
N PHE A 107 -14.88 5.56 -9.08
CA PHE A 107 -13.72 6.42 -9.25
C PHE A 107 -14.12 7.87 -8.99
N GLN A 108 -13.91 8.35 -7.78
CA GLN A 108 -14.14 9.74 -7.39
C GLN A 108 -12.85 10.56 -7.55
N ALA A 109 -12.94 11.89 -7.57
CA ALA A 109 -11.83 12.79 -7.89
C ALA A 109 -10.49 12.47 -7.18
N SER A 110 -10.51 12.01 -5.94
CA SER A 110 -9.30 11.71 -5.14
C SER A 110 -9.37 10.37 -4.40
N SER A 111 -10.37 9.53 -4.67
CA SER A 111 -10.58 8.28 -3.95
C SER A 111 -11.21 7.20 -4.79
N LEU A 112 -10.93 5.95 -4.45
CA LEU A 112 -11.63 4.78 -4.91
C LEU A 112 -12.63 4.36 -3.83
N ILE A 113 -13.91 4.34 -4.16
CA ILE A 113 -14.97 4.03 -3.21
C ILE A 113 -15.47 2.62 -3.43
N PRO A 114 -15.48 1.75 -2.40
CA PRO A 114 -16.07 0.43 -2.51
C PRO A 114 -17.59 0.51 -2.69
N ARG A 115 -18.12 -0.39 -3.49
CA ARG A 115 -19.55 -0.49 -3.77
C ARG A 115 -20.06 -1.91 -3.54
N ALA A 116 -21.26 -2.03 -3.03
CA ALA A 116 -21.98 -3.28 -2.92
C ALA A 116 -23.38 -3.10 -3.50
N ASN A 117 -23.82 -4.06 -4.29
CA ASN A 117 -25.16 -4.06 -4.87
C ASN A 117 -25.52 -2.74 -5.58
N GLY A 118 -24.57 -2.20 -6.35
CA GLY A 118 -24.74 -0.97 -7.12
C GLY A 118 -24.73 0.34 -6.32
N SER A 119 -24.52 0.31 -5.02
CA SER A 119 -24.48 1.48 -4.13
C SER A 119 -23.12 1.60 -3.42
N ASP A 120 -22.73 2.82 -3.04
CA ASP A 120 -21.56 3.04 -2.20
C ASP A 120 -21.76 2.39 -0.84
N THR A 121 -20.71 1.82 -0.30
CA THR A 121 -20.77 1.09 0.97
C THR A 121 -19.59 1.43 1.88
N ASN A 122 -19.74 1.18 3.18
CA ASN A 122 -18.72 1.39 4.17
C ASN A 122 -18.53 0.12 5.01
N GLY A 123 -17.30 -0.41 5.06
CA GLY A 123 -16.94 -1.53 5.93
C GLY A 123 -17.53 -2.89 5.55
N THR A 124 -17.95 -3.07 4.31
CA THR A 124 -18.60 -4.32 3.85
C THR A 124 -17.85 -5.03 2.73
N ILE A 125 -16.80 -4.42 2.18
CA ILE A 125 -16.01 -4.97 1.08
C ILE A 125 -14.57 -5.08 1.51
N ASP A 126 -14.01 -6.28 1.38
CA ASP A 126 -12.62 -6.57 1.64
C ASP A 126 -11.74 -6.34 0.42
N LEU A 127 -10.50 -5.92 0.63
CA LEU A 127 -9.46 -5.94 -0.37
C LEU A 127 -8.72 -7.29 -0.29
N GLY A 128 -9.11 -8.22 -1.13
CA GLY A 128 -8.71 -9.63 -1.05
C GLY A 128 -9.90 -10.53 -0.70
N TYR A 129 -9.63 -11.80 -0.45
CA TYR A 129 -10.68 -12.77 -0.13
C TYR A 129 -10.18 -13.84 0.83
N HIS A 130 -10.97 -14.18 1.85
CA HIS A 130 -10.73 -15.28 2.75
C HIS A 130 -12.05 -15.83 3.29
N ASP A 131 -12.31 -17.13 3.12
CA ASP A 131 -13.51 -17.81 3.60
C ASP A 131 -13.22 -18.94 4.61
N GLY A 132 -11.99 -18.98 5.13
CA GLY A 132 -11.53 -20.05 6.02
C GLY A 132 -10.86 -21.22 5.30
N SER A 133 -11.06 -21.37 4.01
CA SER A 133 -10.48 -22.43 3.17
C SER A 133 -9.62 -21.90 2.04
N ALA A 134 -10.13 -20.93 1.27
CA ALA A 134 -9.41 -20.27 0.20
C ALA A 134 -8.99 -18.86 0.61
N THR A 135 -7.79 -18.44 0.19
CA THR A 135 -7.26 -17.11 0.43
C THR A 135 -6.71 -16.51 -0.84
N HIS A 136 -7.24 -15.35 -1.25
CA HIS A 136 -6.74 -14.57 -2.38
C HIS A 136 -6.26 -13.22 -1.86
N GLN A 137 -4.94 -13.05 -1.75
CA GLN A 137 -4.29 -11.92 -1.13
C GLN A 137 -3.56 -11.07 -2.17
N TRP A 138 -3.54 -9.76 -1.92
CA TRP A 138 -2.63 -8.87 -2.62
C TRP A 138 -1.21 -9.12 -2.15
N ARG A 139 -0.26 -9.16 -3.07
CA ARG A 139 1.13 -9.43 -2.72
C ARG A 139 1.73 -8.31 -1.87
N ASN A 140 1.57 -7.07 -2.27
CA ASN A 140 2.09 -5.88 -1.60
C ASN A 140 1.11 -4.72 -1.74
N LEU A 141 1.11 -3.83 -0.75
CA LEU A 141 0.44 -2.54 -0.77
C LEU A 141 1.50 -1.44 -0.58
N TYR A 142 1.67 -0.56 -1.57
CA TYR A 142 2.60 0.56 -1.51
C TYR A 142 1.82 1.85 -1.29
N LEU A 143 2.05 2.49 -0.14
CA LEU A 143 1.42 3.75 0.24
C LEU A 143 2.50 4.78 0.56
N SER A 144 2.35 6.02 0.07
CA SER A 144 3.23 7.14 0.41
C SER A 144 2.87 7.80 1.75
N GLY A 145 1.69 7.51 2.29
CA GLY A 145 1.21 7.94 3.60
C GLY A 145 1.07 6.76 4.54
N GLY A 146 0.27 6.91 5.59
CA GLY A 146 -0.03 5.84 6.54
C GLY A 146 -1.34 5.11 6.23
N VAL A 147 -1.75 4.29 7.18
CA VAL A 147 -2.98 3.51 7.13
C VAL A 147 -3.86 3.86 8.33
N TYR A 148 -5.14 4.11 8.10
CA TYR A 148 -6.12 4.18 9.18
C TYR A 148 -6.63 2.79 9.52
N LEU A 149 -6.48 2.37 10.76
CA LEU A 149 -6.91 1.05 11.26
C LEU A 149 -8.04 1.21 12.27
N GLY A 150 -9.22 0.70 11.93
CA GLY A 150 -10.38 0.68 12.81
C GLY A 150 -11.13 2.00 12.96
N GLY A 151 -10.68 3.10 12.34
CA GLY A 151 -11.35 4.40 12.37
C GLY A 151 -10.61 5.47 11.59
N THR A 152 -11.20 6.66 11.45
CA THR A 152 -10.65 7.78 10.69
C THR A 152 -10.03 8.89 11.55
N GLY A 153 -10.04 8.75 12.87
CA GLY A 153 -9.41 9.68 13.80
C GLY A 153 -7.88 9.57 13.80
N ALA A 154 -7.19 10.63 14.21
CA ALA A 154 -5.73 10.67 14.27
C ALA A 154 -5.13 9.52 15.12
N ALA A 155 -5.83 9.07 16.15
CA ALA A 155 -5.41 7.93 16.98
C ALA A 155 -5.39 6.57 16.24
N ASN A 156 -6.07 6.47 15.10
CA ASN A 156 -6.13 5.26 14.28
C ASN A 156 -5.13 5.29 13.11
N TYR A 157 -4.35 6.37 12.99
CA TYR A 157 -3.46 6.57 11.87
C TYR A 157 -2.06 6.03 12.16
N LEU A 158 -1.71 4.92 11.50
CA LEU A 158 -0.38 4.33 11.52
C LEU A 158 0.45 4.93 10.37
N THR A 159 1.38 5.85 10.72
CA THR A 159 2.19 6.58 9.72
C THR A 159 3.57 6.00 9.51
N ASP A 160 4.05 5.21 10.47
CA ASP A 160 5.47 4.92 10.56
C ASP A 160 5.70 3.51 11.14
N TYR A 161 6.35 2.69 10.34
CA TYR A 161 6.93 1.42 10.75
C TYR A 161 8.33 1.32 10.18
N GLU A 162 9.30 1.15 11.04
CA GLU A 162 10.66 0.85 10.60
C GLU A 162 11.38 -0.08 11.57
N GLU A 163 12.34 -0.80 11.06
CA GLU A 163 13.25 -1.63 11.83
C GLU A 163 14.67 -1.49 11.33
N GLY A 164 15.62 -1.69 12.22
CA GLY A 164 17.02 -1.57 11.86
C GLY A 164 17.96 -1.90 13.00
N THR A 165 19.20 -1.51 12.78
CA THR A 165 20.29 -1.67 13.75
C THR A 165 20.86 -0.32 14.15
N PHE A 166 21.43 -0.25 15.35
CA PHE A 166 22.14 0.92 15.85
C PHE A 166 23.37 0.49 16.65
N THR A 167 24.30 1.38 16.85
CA THR A 167 25.52 1.13 17.60
C THR A 167 25.51 1.96 18.87
N PRO A 168 25.28 1.36 20.04
CA PRO A 168 25.48 2.02 21.32
C PRO A 168 26.93 2.54 21.47
N THR A 169 27.05 3.71 22.06
CA THR A 169 28.35 4.33 22.38
C THR A 169 28.41 4.75 23.85
N SER A 170 29.56 5.08 24.35
CA SER A 170 29.74 5.51 25.72
C SER A 170 30.99 6.44 25.85
N GLY A 171 31.16 7.09 26.98
CA GLY A 171 32.34 7.88 27.32
C GLY A 171 33.59 7.01 27.50
N VAL A 172 33.44 5.69 27.55
CA VAL A 172 34.52 4.70 27.51
C VAL A 172 34.34 3.78 26.30
N SER A 173 35.38 3.11 25.86
CA SER A 173 35.26 2.16 24.75
C SER A 173 34.25 1.07 25.06
N LEU A 174 33.48 0.65 24.06
CA LEU A 174 32.62 -0.52 24.14
C LEU A 174 33.15 -1.60 23.22
N SER A 175 32.98 -2.87 23.61
CA SER A 175 33.27 -4.02 22.76
C SER A 175 32.05 -4.95 22.67
N SER A 176 32.07 -5.87 21.70
CA SER A 176 30.96 -6.80 21.46
C SER A 176 29.61 -6.08 21.34
N VAL A 177 29.56 -4.95 20.63
CA VAL A 177 28.42 -4.05 20.52
C VAL A 177 27.44 -4.54 19.47
N SER A 178 26.15 -4.60 19.84
CA SER A 178 25.04 -4.88 18.93
C SER A 178 23.81 -4.18 19.44
N GLY A 179 23.04 -3.55 18.53
CA GLY A 179 21.76 -2.93 18.83
C GLY A 179 20.78 -3.13 17.70
N THR A 180 19.54 -3.46 18.03
CA THR A 180 18.41 -3.56 17.08
C THR A 180 17.24 -2.74 17.58
N TYR A 181 16.40 -2.26 16.66
CA TYR A 181 15.18 -1.56 17.00
C TYR A 181 14.01 -1.92 16.08
N ARG A 182 12.80 -1.72 16.58
CA ARG A 182 11.54 -1.69 15.85
C ARG A 182 10.74 -0.51 16.32
N LYS A 183 10.25 0.30 15.39
CA LYS A 183 9.40 1.46 15.64
C LYS A 183 8.03 1.23 15.03
N VAL A 184 6.99 1.53 15.78
CA VAL A 184 5.59 1.51 15.33
C VAL A 184 4.94 2.80 15.80
N GLY A 185 4.72 3.72 14.87
CA GLY A 185 4.27 5.06 15.20
C GLY A 185 5.25 5.74 16.17
N LYS A 186 4.75 6.18 17.33
CA LYS A 186 5.58 6.83 18.36
C LYS A 186 6.22 5.87 19.36
N LEU A 187 6.16 4.59 19.17
CA LEU A 187 6.69 3.61 20.11
C LEU A 187 7.90 2.89 19.51
N VAL A 188 9.03 2.93 20.21
CA VAL A 188 10.27 2.24 19.81
C VAL A 188 10.59 1.15 20.80
N HIS A 189 10.78 -0.07 20.30
CA HIS A 189 11.37 -1.17 21.04
C HIS A 189 12.85 -1.31 20.66
N VAL A 190 13.73 -1.38 21.64
CA VAL A 190 15.18 -1.60 21.44
C VAL A 190 15.64 -2.84 22.18
N GLY A 191 16.64 -3.50 21.59
CA GLY A 191 17.43 -4.53 22.24
C GLY A 191 18.91 -4.29 21.94
N MET A 192 19.77 -4.37 22.95
CA MET A 192 21.20 -4.14 22.75
C MET A 192 22.06 -5.00 23.67
N ARG A 193 23.27 -5.25 23.21
CA ARG A 193 24.35 -5.92 23.96
C ARG A 193 25.63 -5.14 23.80
N PHE A 194 26.41 -5.03 24.87
CA PHE A 194 27.76 -4.46 24.85
C PHE A 194 28.56 -4.88 26.08
N VAL A 195 29.89 -4.76 25.98
CA VAL A 195 30.82 -4.89 27.11
C VAL A 195 31.48 -3.54 27.35
N MET A 196 31.41 -3.05 28.58
CA MET A 196 32.07 -1.80 28.98
C MET A 196 33.59 -1.97 28.99
N GLY A 197 34.29 -1.00 28.44
CA GLY A 197 35.73 -0.95 28.55
C GLY A 197 36.22 -0.70 29.97
N SER A 198 37.51 -1.01 30.23
CA SER A 198 38.09 -0.78 31.52
C SER A 198 38.16 0.72 31.86
N SER A 199 37.77 1.06 33.08
CA SER A 199 37.76 2.44 33.57
C SER A 199 37.80 2.49 35.09
N SER A 200 38.55 3.45 35.61
CA SER A 200 38.56 3.81 37.05
C SER A 200 37.80 5.13 37.31
N SER A 201 37.12 5.68 36.28
CA SER A 201 36.42 6.96 36.39
C SER A 201 35.20 6.90 37.29
N GLY A 202 35.12 7.82 38.25
CA GLY A 202 33.95 8.05 39.10
C GLY A 202 32.81 8.80 38.40
N SER A 203 32.94 9.15 37.11
CA SER A 203 31.88 9.79 36.33
C SER A 203 30.73 8.81 36.03
N ASN A 204 29.54 9.33 35.86
CA ASN A 204 28.32 8.54 35.56
C ASN A 204 28.51 7.72 34.29
N ALA A 205 28.12 6.45 34.36
CA ALA A 205 28.15 5.54 33.21
C ALA A 205 26.95 5.83 32.31
N ILE A 206 27.15 6.61 31.25
CA ILE A 206 26.14 7.00 30.29
C ILE A 206 26.36 6.22 28.99
N ILE A 207 25.30 5.60 28.52
CA ILE A 207 25.24 4.96 27.20
C ILE A 207 24.45 5.88 26.28
N SER A 208 24.99 6.10 25.10
CA SER A 208 24.45 7.00 24.06
C SER A 208 24.16 6.23 22.77
N GLY A 209 23.52 6.89 21.80
CA GLY A 209 23.32 6.33 20.48
C GLY A 209 22.03 5.50 20.34
N LEU A 210 21.04 5.71 21.22
CA LEU A 210 19.69 5.19 20.95
C LEU A 210 19.19 5.73 19.61
N PRO A 211 18.44 4.95 18.83
CA PRO A 211 18.10 5.29 17.45
C PRO A 211 17.18 6.51 17.31
N PHE A 212 16.40 6.83 18.34
CA PHE A 212 15.46 7.95 18.34
C PHE A 212 15.51 8.70 19.66
N THR A 213 15.28 10.01 19.57
CA THR A 213 15.11 10.87 20.74
C THR A 213 13.81 10.52 21.47
N ASN A 214 13.90 10.25 22.77
CA ASN A 214 12.72 9.99 23.58
C ASN A 214 11.90 11.27 23.78
N GLU A 215 10.61 11.11 24.00
CA GLU A 215 9.71 12.22 24.28
C GLU A 215 10.09 12.98 25.56
N ASN A 216 9.99 14.30 25.55
CA ASN A 216 10.37 15.17 26.68
C ASN A 216 9.22 15.35 27.67
N THR A 217 8.71 14.26 28.23
CA THR A 217 7.73 14.32 29.33
C THR A 217 8.19 13.48 30.50
N GLU A 218 7.85 13.85 31.74
CA GLU A 218 8.18 13.01 32.90
C GLU A 218 7.51 11.63 32.84
N ALA A 219 6.30 11.56 32.26
CA ALA A 219 5.58 10.31 32.06
C ALA A 219 6.26 9.41 31.01
N SER A 220 7.11 9.95 30.16
CA SER A 220 7.80 9.23 29.09
C SER A 220 9.28 8.91 29.41
N ARG A 221 9.68 8.94 30.67
CA ARG A 221 11.00 8.45 31.11
C ARG A 221 10.94 6.96 31.51
N PRO A 222 10.65 6.04 30.60
CA PRO A 222 10.62 4.62 30.92
C PRO A 222 12.02 4.12 31.23
N GLY A 223 12.12 3.21 32.16
CA GLY A 223 13.34 2.41 32.33
C GLY A 223 13.41 1.35 31.24
N LEU A 224 14.58 1.20 30.65
CA LEU A 224 14.92 -0.02 29.92
C LEU A 224 15.27 -1.10 30.95
N VAL A 225 14.95 -2.33 30.62
CA VAL A 225 15.28 -3.48 31.48
C VAL A 225 16.72 -3.92 31.21
N VAL A 226 17.51 -4.05 32.25
CA VAL A 226 18.79 -4.76 32.19
C VAL A 226 18.46 -6.24 32.42
N SER A 227 18.36 -6.99 31.32
CA SER A 227 17.96 -8.40 31.38
C SER A 227 19.10 -9.34 31.81
N TYR A 228 20.33 -8.88 31.62
CA TYR A 228 21.53 -9.60 32.06
C TYR A 228 22.71 -8.63 32.26
N HIS A 229 23.50 -8.88 33.28
CA HIS A 229 24.83 -8.31 33.48
C HIS A 229 25.69 -9.29 34.33
N ASP A 230 26.97 -9.24 34.15
CA ASP A 230 27.93 -10.07 34.89
C ASP A 230 28.62 -9.31 36.04
N GLU A 231 28.18 -8.12 36.39
CA GLU A 231 28.58 -7.40 37.59
C GLU A 231 27.98 -8.06 38.82
N GLY A 232 28.79 -8.73 39.61
CA GLY A 232 28.37 -9.66 40.66
C GLY A 232 27.63 -9.07 41.89
N SER A 233 27.38 -7.78 41.96
CA SER A 233 26.88 -7.10 43.16
C SER A 233 25.52 -6.34 43.00
N SER A 234 24.87 -6.42 41.83
CA SER A 234 23.76 -5.51 41.53
C SER A 234 22.45 -6.21 41.09
N ASN A 235 21.82 -6.93 42.02
CA ASN A 235 20.40 -7.31 41.82
C ASN A 235 19.52 -6.03 41.78
N GLY A 236 18.76 -5.86 40.67
CA GLY A 236 17.84 -4.72 40.53
C GLY A 236 18.43 -3.52 39.77
N LEU A 237 19.43 -3.75 38.93
CA LEU A 237 19.96 -2.72 38.04
C LEU A 237 18.89 -2.30 37.01
N THR A 238 18.68 -1.01 36.87
CA THR A 238 17.77 -0.42 35.86
C THR A 238 18.53 0.52 34.94
N ALA A 239 18.01 0.72 33.73
CA ALA A 239 18.54 1.68 32.77
C ALA A 239 17.49 2.76 32.55
N LEU A 240 17.73 3.98 33.06
CA LEU A 240 16.80 5.09 32.97
C LEU A 240 17.21 6.02 31.83
N LEU A 241 16.28 6.32 30.92
CA LEU A 241 16.49 7.25 29.82
C LEU A 241 16.67 8.69 30.31
N GLY A 242 17.59 9.43 29.69
CA GLY A 242 17.64 10.88 29.80
C GLY A 242 16.43 11.52 29.09
N SER A 243 15.87 12.60 29.61
CA SER A 243 14.77 13.30 28.93
C SER A 243 15.24 14.00 27.66
N ASN A 244 14.42 13.95 26.59
CA ASN A 244 14.71 14.59 25.30
C ASN A 244 16.10 14.25 24.74
N GLY A 245 16.44 12.96 24.80
CA GLY A 245 17.76 12.51 24.40
C GLY A 245 17.79 11.09 23.85
N THR A 246 18.97 10.69 23.42
CA THR A 246 19.28 9.35 22.92
C THR A 246 20.20 8.60 23.88
N THR A 247 20.10 8.88 25.18
CA THR A 247 20.98 8.36 26.22
C THR A 247 20.22 7.68 27.34
N PHE A 248 20.89 6.77 28.03
CA PHE A 248 20.44 6.25 29.32
C PHE A 248 21.62 6.07 30.28
N ALA A 249 21.31 5.96 31.55
CA ALA A 249 22.28 5.66 32.59
C ALA A 249 21.80 4.48 33.44
N PHE A 250 22.75 3.75 34.03
CA PHE A 250 22.43 2.66 34.95
C PHE A 250 22.21 3.16 36.38
N TYR A 251 21.19 2.61 37.03
CA TYR A 251 20.84 2.91 38.40
C TYR A 251 20.69 1.63 39.24
N LEU A 252 21.19 1.70 40.47
CA LEU A 252 20.87 0.73 41.53
C LEU A 252 20.07 1.46 42.62
N GLY A 253 18.76 1.22 42.65
CA GLY A 253 17.86 2.07 43.42
C GLY A 253 17.89 3.51 42.96
N ALA A 254 18.19 4.47 43.84
CA ALA A 254 18.33 5.88 43.50
C ALA A 254 19.75 6.29 43.11
N THR A 255 20.73 5.37 43.13
CA THR A 255 22.15 5.68 42.88
C THR A 255 22.56 5.38 41.45
N ILE A 256 23.05 6.39 40.74
CA ILE A 256 23.62 6.21 39.41
C ILE A 256 24.97 5.45 39.48
N LYS A 257 25.15 4.49 38.59
CA LYS A 257 26.43 3.74 38.46
C LYS A 257 27.44 4.59 37.72
N THR A 258 28.70 4.45 38.13
CA THR A 258 29.84 5.10 37.48
C THR A 258 30.53 4.16 36.49
N TYR A 259 31.43 4.72 35.67
CA TYR A 259 32.23 3.92 34.75
C TYR A 259 33.14 2.91 35.49
N ALA A 260 33.65 3.27 36.67
CA ALA A 260 34.38 2.34 37.52
C ALA A 260 33.54 1.14 37.98
N ASN A 261 32.26 1.39 38.31
CA ASN A 261 31.33 0.33 38.74
C ASN A 261 30.94 -0.63 37.64
N THR A 262 30.93 -0.16 36.35
CA THR A 262 30.51 -0.94 35.18
C THR A 262 31.68 -1.48 34.37
N SER A 263 32.90 -1.21 34.81
CA SER A 263 34.18 -1.49 34.13
C SER A 263 34.38 -2.99 33.82
N GLY A 264 34.52 -3.31 32.54
CA GLY A 264 34.79 -4.68 32.08
C GLY A 264 33.54 -5.57 32.01
N HIS A 265 32.39 -5.09 32.44
CA HIS A 265 31.18 -5.90 32.54
C HIS A 265 30.33 -5.88 31.26
N MET A 266 29.63 -7.00 31.02
CA MET A 266 28.69 -7.20 29.92
C MET A 266 27.28 -6.85 30.34
N PHE A 267 26.56 -6.23 29.42
CA PHE A 267 25.14 -5.86 29.61
C PHE A 267 24.28 -6.26 28.42
N TYR A 268 23.12 -6.82 28.72
CA TYR A 268 22.00 -6.93 27.80
C TYR A 268 20.89 -6.00 28.30
N VAL A 269 20.51 -5.04 27.46
CA VAL A 269 19.53 -4.02 27.79
C VAL A 269 18.48 -3.98 26.70
N GLY A 270 17.21 -3.94 27.10
CA GLY A 270 16.11 -3.82 26.15
C GLY A 270 14.89 -3.21 26.77
N GLY A 271 13.94 -2.82 25.93
CA GLY A 271 12.68 -2.25 26.39
C GLY A 271 12.05 -1.35 25.34
N THR A 272 11.01 -0.66 25.76
CA THR A 272 10.20 0.17 24.88
C THR A 272 10.12 1.59 25.44
N TYR A 273 10.23 2.59 24.56
CA TYR A 273 10.09 3.99 24.94
C TYR A 273 9.35 4.80 23.88
N PRO A 274 8.60 5.84 24.28
CA PRO A 274 7.95 6.75 23.34
C PRO A 274 8.95 7.74 22.76
N VAL A 275 8.72 8.13 21.49
CA VAL A 275 9.55 9.11 20.76
C VAL A 275 8.76 10.36 20.42
N ALA A 276 9.49 11.46 20.27
CA ALA A 276 8.95 12.78 20.01
C ALA A 276 8.14 12.90 18.70
#